data_d2758a0b0b6d176cc25ab6fa5dfca22b
#
_entry.id   d2758a0b0b6d176cc25ab6fa5dfca22b
#
_cell.length_a   1.000
_cell.length_b   1.000
_cell.length_c   1.000
_cell.angle_alpha   90.00
_cell.angle_beta   90.00
_cell.angle_gamma   90.00
#
_symmetry.space_group_name_H-M   'P 1'
#
loop_
_entity.id
_entity.type
_entity.pdbx_description
1 polymer ?
#
loop_
_entity_poly.entity_id
_entity_poly.type
_entity_poly.pdbx_seq_one_letter_code
_entity_poly.pdbx_strand_id
1 'polypeptide(L)'
;LNKRFLALAALSALLLSACGGPEEPSANAPTKVTAGVIPIVDSAPIWLGKSKGFFEEEGLDLDIKTGSGGGAILPAVVSGSYDFGMGNTVSVLLARDKGIDVKFVSNEATTAGAPKSQAVIVPNDSPIKKPADLAGKTVAVLGISGSVDTTIRALVDADGGDSSTMKFVEIAPSEVQAAVEKKQVDAGWILAPFLQKAVAEGSRVVSYNFSEFSPNFTLAGYFATNDTVKNRPKVVESFNKALAKSVAYAQEHPDEVRQIVTTYTKNTVEQLESMDLPTFTVDFDMEAEGKLADVVHKYGMVKQKPELGDIFP
;
A
#
# COMPACT_ATOMS: atom_id res chain seq x y z
N LEU A 1 -47.95 -40.68 -72.44
CA LEU A 1 -47.02 -41.60 -73.07
C LEU A 1 -45.64 -41.54 -72.45
N ASN A 2 -45.22 -42.67 -71.90
CA ASN A 2 -43.86 -43.15 -71.64
C ASN A 2 -43.00 -42.43 -70.58
N LYS A 3 -42.81 -43.06 -69.55
CA LYS A 3 -41.94 -44.19 -69.21
C LYS A 3 -40.52 -43.79 -68.74
N ARG A 4 -40.21 -44.23 -67.54
CA ARG A 4 -38.95 -44.88 -67.11
C ARG A 4 -37.85 -43.92 -66.62
N PHE A 5 -37.16 -44.10 -65.58
CA PHE A 5 -36.65 -45.13 -64.67
C PHE A 5 -35.81 -44.40 -63.60
N LEU A 6 -36.04 -44.76 -62.45
CA LEU A 6 -35.04 -45.23 -61.40
C LEU A 6 -33.60 -44.77 -61.58
N ALA A 7 -33.09 -44.10 -60.55
CA ALA A 7 -31.84 -44.48 -59.91
C ALA A 7 -31.73 -43.88 -58.48
N LEU A 8 -31.65 -44.74 -57.50
CA LEU A 8 -31.24 -44.48 -56.14
C LEU A 8 -29.83 -43.89 -56.13
N ALA A 9 -29.64 -42.83 -55.39
CA ALA A 9 -28.36 -42.55 -54.76
C ALA A 9 -28.63 -41.88 -53.38
N ALA A 10 -28.59 -42.71 -52.40
CA ALA A 10 -28.52 -42.26 -50.99
C ALA A 10 -27.18 -41.55 -50.75
N LEU A 11 -27.23 -40.25 -50.55
CA LEU A 11 -26.07 -39.51 -50.08
C LEU A 11 -26.38 -39.03 -48.65
N SER A 12 -25.87 -39.77 -47.67
CA SER A 12 -25.92 -39.47 -46.26
C SER A 12 -25.12 -38.21 -46.00
N ALA A 13 -25.77 -37.08 -45.84
CA ALA A 13 -25.15 -35.85 -45.34
C ALA A 13 -24.99 -35.99 -43.81
N LEU A 14 -23.78 -36.32 -43.37
CA LEU A 14 -23.36 -36.17 -41.99
C LEU A 14 -23.35 -34.69 -41.68
N LEU A 15 -24.40 -34.21 -41.04
CA LEU A 15 -24.38 -32.94 -40.30
C LEU A 15 -23.53 -33.14 -39.03
N LEU A 16 -22.24 -32.79 -39.11
CA LEU A 16 -21.45 -32.52 -37.92
C LEU A 16 -22.01 -31.25 -37.28
N SER A 17 -22.90 -31.41 -36.33
CA SER A 17 -23.28 -30.38 -35.41
C SER A 17 -22.05 -30.11 -34.50
N ALA A 18 -21.27 -29.11 -34.86
CA ALA A 18 -20.32 -28.49 -33.94
C ALA A 18 -21.13 -27.80 -32.86
N CYS A 19 -21.45 -28.52 -31.76
CA CYS A 19 -21.83 -27.93 -30.50
C CYS A 19 -20.59 -27.24 -29.94
N GLY A 20 -20.38 -25.96 -30.27
CA GLY A 20 -19.62 -25.06 -29.48
C GLY A 20 -20.43 -24.75 -28.20
N GLY A 21 -20.41 -25.62 -27.20
CA GLY A 21 -20.82 -25.29 -25.87
C GLY A 21 -19.86 -24.19 -25.30
N PRO A 22 -20.33 -23.35 -24.40
CA PRO A 22 -19.40 -22.48 -23.71
C PRO A 22 -18.27 -23.35 -23.12
N GLU A 23 -17.03 -23.02 -23.42
CA GLU A 23 -15.87 -23.64 -22.78
C GLU A 23 -16.08 -23.53 -21.27
N GLU A 24 -16.33 -24.66 -20.61
CA GLU A 24 -16.25 -24.71 -19.15
C GLU A 24 -14.84 -24.25 -18.78
N PRO A 25 -14.72 -23.31 -17.80
CA PRO A 25 -13.40 -22.88 -17.33
C PRO A 25 -12.59 -24.13 -17.00
N SER A 26 -11.46 -24.29 -17.64
CA SER A 26 -10.54 -25.39 -17.36
C SER A 26 -10.33 -25.42 -15.86
N ALA A 27 -10.46 -26.58 -15.22
CA ALA A 27 -10.29 -26.75 -13.77
C ALA A 27 -8.89 -26.31 -13.26
N ASN A 28 -7.99 -25.91 -14.17
CA ASN A 28 -6.63 -25.44 -13.94
C ASN A 28 -6.40 -23.98 -14.38
N ALA A 29 -7.42 -23.23 -14.79
CA ALA A 29 -7.20 -21.82 -15.12
C ALA A 29 -6.91 -21.00 -13.85
N PRO A 30 -5.88 -20.11 -13.85
CA PRO A 30 -5.59 -19.28 -12.71
C PRO A 30 -6.79 -18.41 -12.31
N THR A 31 -7.01 -18.28 -11.01
CA THR A 31 -8.07 -17.43 -10.47
C THR A 31 -7.67 -15.95 -10.63
N LYS A 32 -8.50 -15.18 -11.33
CA LYS A 32 -8.28 -13.73 -11.43
C LYS A 32 -8.46 -13.06 -10.08
N VAL A 33 -7.47 -12.23 -9.70
CA VAL A 33 -7.48 -11.39 -8.51
C VAL A 33 -6.98 -10.00 -8.84
N THR A 34 -7.57 -9.00 -8.21
CA THR A 34 -7.18 -7.60 -8.40
C THR A 34 -6.68 -7.01 -7.09
N ALA A 35 -5.48 -6.44 -7.09
CA ALA A 35 -4.92 -5.73 -5.95
C ALA A 35 -4.73 -4.24 -6.28
N GLY A 36 -5.28 -3.37 -5.43
CA GLY A 36 -5.03 -1.94 -5.48
C GLY A 36 -3.77 -1.59 -4.69
N VAL A 37 -2.83 -0.90 -5.30
CA VAL A 37 -1.56 -0.51 -4.67
C VAL A 37 -1.27 0.99 -4.83
N ILE A 38 -0.50 1.55 -3.92
CA ILE A 38 0.08 2.88 -4.06
C ILE A 38 1.43 2.70 -4.79
N PRO A 39 1.69 3.42 -5.90
CA PRO A 39 2.93 3.24 -6.67
C PRO A 39 4.12 3.95 -5.97
N ILE A 40 4.60 3.36 -4.89
CA ILE A 40 5.75 3.78 -4.09
C ILE A 40 6.70 2.60 -3.90
N VAL A 41 7.88 2.85 -3.33
CA VAL A 41 8.90 1.81 -3.12
C VAL A 41 8.40 0.68 -2.22
N ASP A 42 7.56 1.03 -1.22
CA ASP A 42 7.02 0.07 -0.26
C ASP A 42 6.22 -1.05 -0.93
N SER A 43 5.63 -0.78 -2.12
CA SER A 43 4.88 -1.77 -2.89
C SER A 43 5.72 -2.61 -3.87
N ALA A 44 7.05 -2.49 -3.85
CA ALA A 44 7.91 -3.22 -4.78
C ALA A 44 7.74 -4.76 -4.74
N PRO A 45 7.54 -5.40 -3.57
CA PRO A 45 7.42 -6.87 -3.51
C PRO A 45 6.30 -7.44 -4.38
N ILE A 46 5.10 -6.84 -4.39
CA ILE A 46 4.00 -7.38 -5.20
C ILE A 46 4.30 -7.30 -6.71
N TRP A 47 4.97 -6.23 -7.16
CA TRP A 47 5.39 -6.07 -8.55
C TRP A 47 6.47 -7.08 -8.94
N LEU A 48 7.45 -7.30 -8.07
CA LEU A 48 8.48 -8.33 -8.25
C LEU A 48 7.84 -9.72 -8.29
N GLY A 49 6.99 -10.06 -7.33
CA GLY A 49 6.30 -11.33 -7.27
C GLY A 49 5.49 -11.61 -8.53
N LYS A 50 4.76 -10.62 -9.04
CA LYS A 50 4.07 -10.73 -10.32
C LYS A 50 5.06 -10.97 -11.46
N SER A 51 6.12 -10.19 -11.57
CA SER A 51 7.11 -10.31 -12.66
C SER A 51 7.88 -11.63 -12.65
N LYS A 52 8.01 -12.26 -11.47
CA LYS A 52 8.68 -13.56 -11.26
C LYS A 52 7.73 -14.75 -11.37
N GLY A 53 6.42 -14.53 -11.57
CA GLY A 53 5.45 -15.60 -11.68
C GLY A 53 5.02 -16.22 -10.33
N PHE A 54 5.33 -15.59 -9.19
CA PHE A 54 5.02 -16.17 -7.89
C PHE A 54 3.52 -16.27 -7.60
N PHE A 55 2.73 -15.38 -8.17
CA PHE A 55 1.27 -15.45 -8.07
C PHE A 55 0.69 -16.54 -8.97
N GLU A 56 1.24 -16.70 -10.18
CA GLU A 56 0.85 -17.77 -11.11
C GLU A 56 1.16 -19.15 -10.53
N GLU A 57 2.30 -19.32 -9.84
CA GLU A 57 2.66 -20.56 -9.14
C GLU A 57 1.62 -20.96 -8.07
N GLU A 58 0.97 -19.97 -7.43
CA GLU A 58 -0.11 -20.17 -6.46
C GLU A 58 -1.51 -20.20 -7.11
N GLY A 59 -1.57 -20.28 -8.45
CA GLY A 59 -2.81 -20.37 -9.21
C GLY A 59 -3.59 -19.05 -9.29
N LEU A 60 -2.94 -17.91 -9.16
CA LEU A 60 -3.54 -16.59 -9.26
C LEU A 60 -3.09 -15.84 -10.52
N ASP A 61 -4.03 -15.26 -11.25
CA ASP A 61 -3.80 -14.26 -12.30
C ASP A 61 -3.98 -12.87 -11.66
N LEU A 62 -2.86 -12.27 -11.20
CA LEU A 62 -2.88 -11.02 -10.46
C LEU A 62 -2.93 -9.81 -11.39
N ASP A 63 -3.96 -8.99 -11.26
CA ASP A 63 -4.06 -7.66 -11.87
C ASP A 63 -3.78 -6.57 -10.82
N ILE A 64 -2.74 -5.77 -11.06
CA ILE A 64 -2.36 -4.67 -10.15
C ILE A 64 -2.93 -3.36 -10.68
N LYS A 65 -3.72 -2.69 -9.85
CA LYS A 65 -4.27 -1.35 -10.10
C LYS A 65 -3.60 -0.33 -9.20
N THR A 66 -3.26 0.83 -9.73
CA THR A 66 -2.65 1.89 -8.93
C THR A 66 -3.68 2.89 -8.43
N GLY A 67 -3.54 3.32 -7.18
CA GLY A 67 -4.34 4.38 -6.56
C GLY A 67 -3.42 5.43 -5.92
N SER A 68 -3.93 6.65 -5.73
CA SER A 68 -3.17 7.74 -5.12
C SER A 68 -3.00 7.63 -3.60
N GLY A 69 -3.69 6.68 -2.96
CA GLY A 69 -3.66 6.46 -1.52
C GLY A 69 -4.84 5.63 -1.03
N GLY A 70 -4.91 5.37 0.28
CA GLY A 70 -5.97 4.56 0.90
C GLY A 70 -7.39 5.08 0.61
N GLY A 71 -7.55 6.40 0.45
CA GLY A 71 -8.84 7.00 0.11
C GLY A 71 -9.40 6.58 -1.24
N ALA A 72 -8.54 6.23 -2.21
CA ALA A 72 -8.96 5.73 -3.52
C ALA A 72 -9.08 4.19 -3.53
N ILE A 73 -8.23 3.48 -2.79
CA ILE A 73 -8.14 2.02 -2.79
C ILE A 73 -9.25 1.39 -1.95
N LEU A 74 -9.51 1.92 -0.74
CA LEU A 74 -10.48 1.36 0.19
C LEU A 74 -11.90 1.24 -0.41
N PRO A 75 -12.47 2.27 -1.06
CA PRO A 75 -13.79 2.15 -1.69
C PRO A 75 -13.84 1.07 -2.78
N ALA A 76 -12.77 0.87 -3.53
CA ALA A 76 -12.70 -0.15 -4.56
C ALA A 76 -12.66 -1.58 -3.98
N VAL A 77 -12.01 -1.79 -2.82
CA VAL A 77 -12.06 -3.06 -2.09
C VAL A 77 -13.46 -3.29 -1.51
N VAL A 78 -14.06 -2.28 -0.89
CA VAL A 78 -15.40 -2.38 -0.30
C VAL A 78 -16.48 -2.67 -1.33
N SER A 79 -16.35 -2.11 -2.54
CA SER A 79 -17.28 -2.38 -3.65
C SER A 79 -17.06 -3.74 -4.33
N GLY A 80 -15.99 -4.47 -3.99
CA GLY A 80 -15.60 -5.72 -4.64
C GLY A 80 -14.93 -5.52 -6.02
N SER A 81 -14.60 -4.28 -6.40
CA SER A 81 -13.84 -4.00 -7.62
C SER A 81 -12.37 -4.45 -7.49
N TYR A 82 -11.84 -4.45 -6.27
CA TYR A 82 -10.55 -5.02 -5.92
C TYR A 82 -10.75 -6.09 -4.84
N ASP A 83 -9.99 -7.18 -4.95
CA ASP A 83 -9.98 -8.26 -3.94
C ASP A 83 -9.14 -7.86 -2.72
N PHE A 84 -8.03 -7.19 -3.00
CA PHE A 84 -7.06 -6.74 -2.00
C PHE A 84 -6.73 -5.25 -2.20
N GLY A 85 -6.39 -4.59 -1.11
CA GLY A 85 -5.96 -3.19 -1.15
C GLY A 85 -4.76 -2.95 -0.26
N MET A 86 -3.79 -2.19 -0.76
CA MET A 86 -2.68 -1.68 0.03
C MET A 86 -3.14 -0.47 0.85
N GLY A 87 -2.76 -0.42 2.13
CA GLY A 87 -3.07 0.70 3.00
C GLY A 87 -2.25 0.71 4.27
N ASN A 88 -2.40 1.79 5.04
CA ASN A 88 -1.80 1.92 6.36
C ASN A 88 -2.82 1.60 7.47
N THR A 89 -2.31 1.30 8.65
CA THR A 89 -3.11 0.90 9.81
C THR A 89 -4.19 1.93 10.18
N VAL A 90 -3.87 3.21 10.21
CA VAL A 90 -4.85 4.26 10.58
C VAL A 90 -6.04 4.26 9.63
N SER A 91 -5.81 4.13 8.33
CA SER A 91 -6.90 4.07 7.33
C SER A 91 -7.85 2.89 7.56
N VAL A 92 -7.32 1.72 7.93
CA VAL A 92 -8.11 0.52 8.24
C VAL A 92 -8.88 0.71 9.57
N LEU A 93 -8.23 1.25 10.60
CA LEU A 93 -8.89 1.57 11.88
C LEU A 93 -10.07 2.53 11.69
N LEU A 94 -9.88 3.61 10.93
CA LEU A 94 -10.93 4.58 10.61
C LEU A 94 -12.08 3.97 9.79
N ALA A 95 -11.76 3.04 8.89
CA ALA A 95 -12.77 2.31 8.13
C ALA A 95 -13.62 1.44 9.06
N ARG A 96 -12.98 0.69 9.97
CA ARG A 96 -13.63 -0.14 10.98
C ARG A 96 -14.54 0.67 11.92
N ASP A 97 -14.07 1.84 12.39
CA ASP A 97 -14.89 2.74 13.25
C ASP A 97 -16.15 3.23 12.54
N LYS A 98 -16.11 3.35 11.21
CA LYS A 98 -17.28 3.68 10.38
C LYS A 98 -18.16 2.48 10.04
N GLY A 99 -17.87 1.30 10.59
CA GLY A 99 -18.63 0.07 10.35
C GLY A 99 -18.28 -0.62 9.03
N ILE A 100 -17.18 -0.26 8.38
CA ILE A 100 -16.70 -0.93 7.17
C ILE A 100 -15.91 -2.16 7.59
N ASP A 101 -16.38 -3.34 7.20
CA ASP A 101 -15.85 -4.61 7.66
C ASP A 101 -14.65 -5.10 6.82
N VAL A 102 -13.50 -4.50 7.08
CA VAL A 102 -12.20 -4.80 6.45
C VAL A 102 -11.17 -5.22 7.49
N LYS A 103 -10.21 -6.04 7.10
CA LYS A 103 -9.08 -6.45 7.93
C LYS A 103 -7.81 -6.63 7.11
N PHE A 104 -6.66 -6.54 7.76
CA PHE A 104 -5.40 -6.91 7.15
C PHE A 104 -5.32 -8.42 6.91
N VAL A 105 -4.68 -8.80 5.81
CA VAL A 105 -4.36 -10.18 5.46
C VAL A 105 -2.86 -10.43 5.45
N SER A 106 -2.04 -9.39 5.24
CA SER A 106 -0.57 -9.45 5.29
C SER A 106 0.02 -8.06 5.49
N ASN A 107 1.18 -7.98 6.13
CA ASN A 107 2.06 -6.82 6.04
C ASN A 107 2.85 -6.86 4.72
N GLU A 108 3.60 -5.82 4.40
CA GLU A 108 4.52 -5.76 3.25
C GLU A 108 5.82 -5.06 3.61
N ALA A 109 5.76 -3.98 4.39
CA ALA A 109 6.93 -3.15 4.69
C ALA A 109 6.85 -2.49 6.07
N THR A 110 8.01 -2.39 6.73
CA THR A 110 8.16 -1.74 8.04
C THR A 110 9.38 -0.82 8.09
N THR A 111 9.47 -0.05 9.19
CA THR A 111 10.64 0.78 9.51
C THR A 111 11.74 0.01 10.24
N ALA A 112 11.70 -1.32 10.30
CA ALA A 112 12.77 -2.09 10.91
C ALA A 112 14.13 -1.72 10.30
N GLY A 113 15.18 -1.60 11.14
CA GLY A 113 16.48 -1.08 10.69
C GLY A 113 16.54 0.43 10.51
N ALA A 114 15.47 1.17 10.83
CA ALA A 114 15.39 2.63 10.81
C ALA A 114 15.79 3.26 9.45
N PRO A 115 15.17 2.86 8.33
CA PRO A 115 15.49 3.42 7.02
C PRO A 115 15.21 4.92 6.99
N LYS A 116 16.14 5.69 6.42
CA LYS A 116 16.03 7.15 6.26
C LYS A 116 15.30 7.49 4.96
N SER A 117 14.14 6.89 4.78
CA SER A 117 13.35 7.01 3.54
C SER A 117 12.17 7.99 3.64
N GLN A 118 11.79 8.38 4.86
CA GLN A 118 10.61 9.24 5.10
C GLN A 118 10.87 10.12 6.33
N ALA A 119 10.66 11.44 6.21
CA ALA A 119 10.99 12.37 7.28
C ALA A 119 10.17 13.66 7.23
N VAL A 120 10.12 14.37 8.35
CA VAL A 120 9.69 15.77 8.43
C VAL A 120 10.92 16.66 8.20
N ILE A 121 10.83 17.55 7.21
CA ILE A 121 11.88 18.50 6.84
C ILE A 121 11.46 19.95 7.09
N VAL A 122 12.47 20.78 7.25
CA VAL A 122 12.36 22.25 7.35
C VAL A 122 13.51 22.91 6.56
N PRO A 123 13.43 24.21 6.22
CA PRO A 123 14.59 24.94 5.71
C PRO A 123 15.76 24.91 6.72
N ASN A 124 16.98 24.98 6.24
CA ASN A 124 18.16 24.92 7.11
C ASN A 124 18.20 26.04 8.18
N ASP A 125 17.69 27.23 7.82
CA ASP A 125 17.60 28.40 8.70
C ASP A 125 16.38 28.38 9.65
N SER A 126 15.53 27.33 9.59
CA SER A 126 14.35 27.22 10.42
C SER A 126 14.66 27.17 11.90
N PRO A 127 13.90 27.87 12.76
CA PRO A 127 14.00 27.77 14.21
C PRO A 127 13.51 26.42 14.76
N ILE A 128 12.73 25.65 13.99
CA ILE A 128 12.23 24.34 14.37
C ILE A 128 13.39 23.35 14.43
N LYS A 129 13.71 22.81 15.62
CA LYS A 129 14.87 21.92 15.85
C LYS A 129 14.46 20.50 16.23
N LYS A 130 13.29 20.33 16.82
CA LYS A 130 12.78 19.07 17.37
C LYS A 130 11.24 18.99 17.20
N PRO A 131 10.62 17.83 17.43
CA PRO A 131 9.17 17.66 17.24
C PRO A 131 8.32 18.67 18.00
N ALA A 132 8.63 19.00 19.27
CA ALA A 132 7.84 19.96 20.04
C ALA A 132 7.74 21.35 19.39
N ASP A 133 8.74 21.76 18.60
CA ASP A 133 8.75 23.07 17.94
C ASP A 133 7.74 23.15 16.79
N LEU A 134 7.13 22.02 16.39
CA LEU A 134 6.05 21.96 15.40
C LEU A 134 4.68 22.40 15.96
N ALA A 135 4.55 22.58 17.29
CA ALA A 135 3.34 23.12 17.90
C ALA A 135 3.01 24.49 17.31
N GLY A 136 1.74 24.70 16.93
CA GLY A 136 1.25 25.93 16.27
C GLY A 136 1.69 26.11 14.81
N LYS A 137 2.40 25.15 14.22
CA LYS A 137 2.94 25.22 12.86
C LYS A 137 2.03 24.57 11.83
N THR A 138 2.20 25.00 10.57
CA THR A 138 1.57 24.36 9.41
C THR A 138 2.53 23.36 8.81
N VAL A 139 2.12 22.09 8.72
CA VAL A 139 2.93 20.97 8.20
C VAL A 139 2.28 20.37 6.96
N ALA A 140 3.03 20.30 5.88
CA ALA A 140 2.60 19.59 4.66
C ALA A 140 2.69 18.08 4.89
N VAL A 141 1.66 17.35 4.44
CA VAL A 141 1.58 15.87 4.51
C VAL A 141 1.00 15.33 3.20
N LEU A 142 1.19 14.03 2.93
CA LEU A 142 0.63 13.37 1.75
C LEU A 142 -0.90 13.22 1.83
N GLY A 143 -1.43 13.07 3.04
CA GLY A 143 -2.86 12.95 3.32
C GLY A 143 -3.13 13.19 4.79
N ILE A 144 -4.28 13.78 5.10
CA ILE A 144 -4.72 14.09 6.46
C ILE A 144 -5.52 12.91 7.03
N SER A 145 -5.48 12.72 8.34
CA SER A 145 -6.11 11.62 9.07
C SER A 145 -5.52 10.25 8.69
N GLY A 146 -4.21 10.20 8.53
CA GLY A 146 -3.44 8.99 8.24
C GLY A 146 -2.31 8.75 9.23
N SER A 147 -1.44 7.80 8.92
CA SER A 147 -0.31 7.46 9.80
C SER A 147 0.71 8.60 9.92
N VAL A 148 0.85 9.44 8.89
CA VAL A 148 1.83 10.54 8.87
C VAL A 148 1.51 11.60 9.93
N ASP A 149 0.34 12.22 9.84
CA ASP A 149 -0.05 13.27 10.77
C ASP A 149 -0.28 12.74 12.18
N THR A 150 -0.77 11.50 12.32
CA THR A 150 -0.95 10.82 13.61
C THR A 150 0.37 10.63 14.34
N THR A 151 1.40 10.12 13.67
CA THR A 151 2.71 9.90 14.29
C THR A 151 3.46 11.20 14.57
N ILE A 152 3.35 12.20 13.67
CA ILE A 152 3.92 13.54 13.93
C ILE A 152 3.30 14.16 15.19
N ARG A 153 1.95 14.12 15.34
CA ARG A 153 1.27 14.60 16.55
C ARG A 153 1.78 13.89 17.80
N ALA A 154 1.89 12.56 17.71
CA ALA A 154 2.34 11.75 18.85
C ALA A 154 3.74 12.12 19.30
N LEU A 155 4.67 12.38 18.36
CA LEU A 155 6.02 12.80 18.69
C LEU A 155 6.09 14.23 19.23
N VAL A 156 5.27 15.14 18.72
CA VAL A 156 5.15 16.51 19.26
C VAL A 156 4.70 16.46 20.71
N ASP A 157 3.65 15.71 21.03
CA ASP A 157 3.15 15.55 22.39
C ASP A 157 4.18 14.88 23.31
N ALA A 158 4.87 13.84 22.80
CA ALA A 158 5.90 13.12 23.56
C ALA A 158 7.13 13.99 23.90
N ASP A 159 7.45 14.95 23.02
CA ASP A 159 8.55 15.92 23.21
C ASP A 159 8.11 17.17 24.00
N GLY A 160 6.86 17.21 24.51
CA GLY A 160 6.32 18.28 25.36
C GLY A 160 5.69 19.45 24.60
N GLY A 161 5.42 19.32 23.32
CA GLY A 161 4.62 20.27 22.52
C GLY A 161 3.13 20.02 22.67
N ASP A 162 2.32 20.91 22.10
CA ASP A 162 0.86 20.76 21.98
C ASP A 162 0.47 20.50 20.53
N SER A 163 0.27 19.23 20.18
CA SER A 163 -0.09 18.82 18.82
C SER A 163 -1.47 19.28 18.37
N SER A 164 -2.37 19.68 19.30
CA SER A 164 -3.70 20.17 18.96
C SER A 164 -3.67 21.51 18.25
N THR A 165 -2.59 22.26 18.39
CA THR A 165 -2.36 23.56 17.77
C THR A 165 -1.81 23.48 16.35
N MET A 166 -1.38 22.29 15.90
CA MET A 166 -0.82 22.08 14.59
C MET A 166 -1.89 22.14 13.48
N LYS A 167 -1.47 22.61 12.32
CA LYS A 167 -2.30 22.57 11.10
C LYS A 167 -1.63 21.66 10.08
N PHE A 168 -2.41 20.81 9.42
CA PHE A 168 -1.94 19.98 8.33
C PHE A 168 -2.56 20.41 7.01
N VAL A 169 -1.76 20.36 5.94
CA VAL A 169 -2.21 20.64 4.57
C VAL A 169 -1.70 19.54 3.64
N GLU A 170 -2.51 19.13 2.68
CA GLU A 170 -2.11 18.11 1.71
C GLU A 170 -1.30 18.75 0.59
N ILE A 171 -0.08 18.27 0.40
CA ILE A 171 0.83 18.66 -0.67
C ILE A 171 1.48 17.42 -1.25
N ALA A 172 1.53 17.33 -2.59
CA ALA A 172 2.18 16.21 -3.27
C ALA A 172 3.67 16.14 -2.89
N PRO A 173 4.27 14.96 -2.68
CA PRO A 173 5.66 14.84 -2.23
C PRO A 173 6.67 15.56 -3.08
N SER A 174 6.46 15.64 -4.40
CA SER A 174 7.31 16.38 -5.33
C SER A 174 7.30 17.91 -5.16
N GLU A 175 6.29 18.44 -4.43
CA GLU A 175 6.10 19.89 -4.24
C GLU A 175 6.43 20.33 -2.81
N VAL A 176 6.56 19.39 -1.86
CA VAL A 176 6.79 19.69 -0.44
C VAL A 176 8.04 20.53 -0.22
N GLN A 177 9.17 20.16 -0.84
CA GLN A 177 10.42 20.92 -0.70
C GLN A 177 10.22 22.39 -1.11
N ALA A 178 9.66 22.63 -2.28
CA ALA A 178 9.42 23.99 -2.77
C ALA A 178 8.45 24.78 -1.87
N ALA A 179 7.44 24.13 -1.31
CA ALA A 179 6.50 24.77 -0.38
C ALA A 179 7.17 25.18 0.94
N VAL A 180 8.06 24.34 1.47
CA VAL A 180 8.87 24.62 2.67
C VAL A 180 9.85 25.77 2.40
N GLU A 181 10.61 25.73 1.31
CA GLU A 181 11.57 26.79 0.94
C GLU A 181 10.91 28.15 0.71
N LYS A 182 9.74 28.17 0.08
CA LYS A 182 8.95 29.38 -0.14
C LYS A 182 8.18 29.84 1.10
N LYS A 183 8.33 29.14 2.25
CA LYS A 183 7.62 29.43 3.51
C LYS A 183 6.09 29.44 3.36
N GLN A 184 5.56 28.65 2.43
CA GLN A 184 4.11 28.40 2.31
C GLN A 184 3.60 27.52 3.43
N VAL A 185 4.49 26.66 3.95
CA VAL A 185 4.33 25.84 5.17
C VAL A 185 5.59 25.96 6.02
N ASP A 186 5.46 25.69 7.32
CA ASP A 186 6.59 25.78 8.25
C ASP A 186 7.50 24.53 8.18
N ALA A 187 6.90 23.38 7.89
CA ALA A 187 7.58 22.10 7.75
C ALA A 187 6.83 21.22 6.74
N GLY A 188 7.46 20.14 6.29
CA GLY A 188 6.80 19.21 5.39
C GLY A 188 7.28 17.77 5.57
N TRP A 189 6.35 16.83 5.54
CA TRP A 189 6.69 15.43 5.47
C TRP A 189 6.96 15.04 4.01
N ILE A 190 8.04 14.33 3.82
CA ILE A 190 8.53 13.96 2.49
C ILE A 190 9.10 12.54 2.52
N LEU A 191 9.03 11.84 1.39
CA LEU A 191 9.57 10.49 1.24
C LEU A 191 10.61 10.44 0.12
N ALA A 192 11.40 9.38 0.15
CA ALA A 192 12.40 9.11 -0.91
C ALA A 192 11.71 8.90 -2.28
N PRO A 193 12.35 9.31 -3.39
CA PRO A 193 13.69 9.90 -3.46
C PRO A 193 13.72 11.43 -3.22
N PHE A 194 12.57 12.07 -3.03
CA PHE A 194 12.47 13.52 -2.83
C PHE A 194 13.17 13.96 -1.55
N LEU A 195 13.19 13.14 -0.50
CA LEU A 195 13.88 13.43 0.76
C LEU A 195 15.38 13.61 0.54
N GLN A 196 16.03 12.70 -0.17
CA GLN A 196 17.48 12.77 -0.42
C GLN A 196 17.82 14.02 -1.22
N LYS A 197 17.01 14.35 -2.23
CA LYS A 197 17.15 15.59 -3.00
C LYS A 197 17.01 16.81 -2.10
N ALA A 198 15.96 16.90 -1.28
CA ALA A 198 15.70 18.03 -0.41
C ALA A 198 16.85 18.25 0.59
N VAL A 199 17.41 17.18 1.17
CA VAL A 199 18.56 17.25 2.07
C VAL A 199 19.81 17.70 1.34
N ALA A 200 20.08 17.20 0.14
CA ALA A 200 21.24 17.63 -0.67
C ALA A 200 21.15 19.11 -1.08
N GLU A 201 19.93 19.64 -1.25
CA GLU A 201 19.67 21.04 -1.60
C GLU A 201 19.53 21.97 -0.36
N GLY A 202 19.78 21.44 0.85
CA GLY A 202 19.91 22.24 2.07
C GLY A 202 18.72 22.21 3.03
N SER A 203 17.73 21.35 2.80
CA SER A 203 16.71 21.09 3.81
C SER A 203 17.29 20.27 4.97
N ARG A 204 16.74 20.46 6.18
CA ARG A 204 17.16 19.74 7.38
C ARG A 204 16.03 18.83 7.88
N VAL A 205 16.39 17.60 8.25
CA VAL A 205 15.45 16.67 8.90
C VAL A 205 15.23 17.09 10.35
N VAL A 206 13.97 17.12 10.75
CA VAL A 206 13.52 17.35 12.14
C VAL A 206 13.23 16.01 12.82
N SER A 207 12.58 15.08 12.09
CA SER A 207 12.16 13.79 12.65
C SER A 207 11.99 12.75 11.53
N TYR A 208 12.45 11.54 11.79
CA TYR A 208 12.06 10.33 11.05
C TYR A 208 10.85 9.73 11.75
N ASN A 209 9.70 10.40 11.61
CA ASN A 209 8.51 10.22 12.45
C ASN A 209 8.05 8.78 12.63
N PHE A 210 8.14 7.93 11.61
CA PHE A 210 7.68 6.55 11.74
C PHE A 210 8.62 5.71 12.59
N SER A 211 9.93 5.72 12.32
CA SER A 211 10.91 4.94 13.08
C SER A 211 11.12 5.48 14.50
N GLU A 212 10.95 6.80 14.71
CA GLU A 212 10.99 7.42 16.05
C GLU A 212 9.70 7.11 16.84
N PHE A 213 8.55 6.97 16.16
CA PHE A 213 7.32 6.53 16.80
C PHE A 213 7.41 5.06 17.23
N SER A 214 7.84 4.17 16.35
CA SER A 214 8.10 2.77 16.65
C SER A 214 9.19 2.20 15.73
N PRO A 215 10.16 1.43 16.25
CA PRO A 215 11.24 0.83 15.47
C PRO A 215 10.75 -0.09 14.33
N ASN A 216 9.59 -0.73 14.53
CA ASN A 216 9.00 -1.67 13.56
C ASN A 216 7.63 -1.15 13.06
N PHE A 217 7.52 0.15 12.81
CA PHE A 217 6.27 0.74 12.35
C PHE A 217 5.85 0.16 10.99
N THR A 218 4.58 -0.28 10.85
CA THR A 218 4.03 -0.74 9.59
C THR A 218 3.87 0.43 8.61
N LEU A 219 4.59 0.38 7.51
CA LEU A 219 4.49 1.38 6.44
C LEU A 219 3.31 1.08 5.53
N ALA A 220 3.14 -0.17 5.16
CA ALA A 220 2.09 -0.65 4.28
C ALA A 220 1.79 -2.13 4.51
N GLY A 221 0.52 -2.49 4.37
CA GLY A 221 0.04 -3.87 4.38
C GLY A 221 -1.13 -4.03 3.44
N TYR A 222 -1.51 -5.27 3.17
CA TYR A 222 -2.69 -5.60 2.37
C TYR A 222 -3.88 -5.91 3.24
N PHE A 223 -5.02 -5.34 2.89
CA PHE A 223 -6.30 -5.61 3.52
C PHE A 223 -7.33 -6.11 2.50
N ALA A 224 -8.34 -6.81 3.00
CA ALA A 224 -9.50 -7.27 2.24
C ALA A 224 -10.77 -7.05 3.08
N THR A 225 -11.94 -7.23 2.47
CA THR A 225 -13.18 -7.31 3.25
C THR A 225 -13.24 -8.63 4.03
N ASN A 226 -13.90 -8.64 5.18
CA ASN A 226 -14.16 -9.90 5.91
C ASN A 226 -14.98 -10.88 5.07
N ASP A 227 -15.82 -10.39 4.16
CA ASP A 227 -16.54 -11.22 3.19
C ASP A 227 -15.58 -11.96 2.26
N THR A 228 -14.60 -11.28 1.68
CA THR A 228 -13.55 -11.91 0.87
C THR A 228 -12.77 -12.95 1.67
N VAL A 229 -12.38 -12.62 2.92
CA VAL A 229 -11.63 -13.55 3.78
C VAL A 229 -12.45 -14.82 4.11
N LYS A 230 -13.75 -14.68 4.39
CA LYS A 230 -14.63 -15.79 4.74
C LYS A 230 -15.04 -16.64 3.54
N ASN A 231 -15.37 -16.01 2.41
CA ASN A 231 -15.97 -16.68 1.27
C ASN A 231 -14.94 -17.15 0.23
N ARG A 232 -13.73 -16.58 0.25
CA ARG A 232 -12.62 -16.94 -0.65
C ARG A 232 -11.32 -17.30 0.11
N PRO A 233 -11.36 -18.14 1.16
CA PRO A 233 -10.20 -18.39 2.02
C PRO A 233 -8.99 -18.95 1.26
N LYS A 234 -9.22 -19.78 0.23
CA LYS A 234 -8.13 -20.31 -0.62
C LYS A 234 -7.45 -19.23 -1.44
N VAL A 235 -8.21 -18.24 -1.92
CA VAL A 235 -7.63 -17.11 -2.67
C VAL A 235 -6.77 -16.25 -1.75
N VAL A 236 -7.24 -15.99 -0.52
CA VAL A 236 -6.47 -15.24 0.49
C VAL A 236 -5.21 -16.01 0.87
N GLU A 237 -5.30 -17.33 1.07
CA GLU A 237 -4.14 -18.18 1.37
C GLU A 237 -3.11 -18.15 0.22
N SER A 238 -3.54 -18.35 -1.04
CA SER A 238 -2.67 -18.27 -2.22
C SER A 238 -2.03 -16.89 -2.36
N PHE A 239 -2.80 -15.81 -2.17
CA PHE A 239 -2.28 -14.45 -2.20
C PHE A 239 -1.19 -14.24 -1.14
N ASN A 240 -1.44 -14.65 0.10
CA ASN A 240 -0.49 -14.51 1.20
C ASN A 240 0.78 -15.34 0.97
N LYS A 241 0.68 -16.55 0.42
CA LYS A 241 1.86 -17.38 0.06
C LYS A 241 2.70 -16.72 -1.03
N ALA A 242 2.06 -16.26 -2.11
CA ALA A 242 2.74 -15.56 -3.20
C ALA A 242 3.40 -14.27 -2.71
N LEU A 243 2.68 -13.49 -1.88
CA LEU A 243 3.21 -12.26 -1.30
C LEU A 243 4.38 -12.54 -0.34
N ALA A 244 4.30 -13.56 0.51
CA ALA A 244 5.40 -13.93 1.40
C ALA A 244 6.67 -14.30 0.62
N LYS A 245 6.52 -15.06 -0.47
CA LYS A 245 7.63 -15.36 -1.39
C LYS A 245 8.19 -14.10 -2.04
N SER A 246 7.30 -13.18 -2.45
CA SER A 246 7.67 -11.90 -3.07
C SER A 246 8.44 -10.99 -2.11
N VAL A 247 7.98 -10.91 -0.86
CA VAL A 247 8.59 -10.13 0.23
C VAL A 247 9.97 -10.68 0.57
N ALA A 248 10.11 -12.01 0.76
CA ALA A 248 11.40 -12.64 1.01
C ALA A 248 12.38 -12.39 -0.14
N TYR A 249 11.91 -12.54 -1.38
CA TYR A 249 12.72 -12.27 -2.55
C TYR A 249 13.18 -10.81 -2.63
N ALA A 250 12.26 -9.86 -2.42
CA ALA A 250 12.58 -8.43 -2.43
C ALA A 250 13.62 -8.07 -1.36
N GLN A 251 13.53 -8.65 -0.16
CA GLN A 251 14.47 -8.42 0.93
C GLN A 251 15.89 -8.88 0.58
N GLU A 252 16.01 -9.95 -0.19
CA GLU A 252 17.31 -10.51 -0.60
C GLU A 252 17.88 -9.89 -1.88
N HIS A 253 17.04 -9.19 -2.69
CA HIS A 253 17.41 -8.66 -4.01
C HIS A 253 17.16 -7.14 -4.13
N PRO A 254 17.84 -6.29 -3.34
CA PRO A 254 17.60 -4.85 -3.29
C PRO A 254 17.79 -4.15 -4.65
N ASP A 255 18.68 -4.65 -5.51
CA ASP A 255 18.90 -4.07 -6.83
C ASP A 255 17.74 -4.34 -7.78
N GLU A 256 17.11 -5.53 -7.69
CA GLU A 256 15.90 -5.82 -8.45
C GLU A 256 14.69 -5.03 -7.92
N VAL A 257 14.64 -4.75 -6.63
CA VAL A 257 13.67 -3.81 -6.05
C VAL A 257 13.80 -2.43 -6.71
N ARG A 258 15.02 -1.88 -6.79
CA ARG A 258 15.25 -0.58 -7.44
C ARG A 258 14.85 -0.60 -8.92
N GLN A 259 15.17 -1.67 -9.63
CA GLN A 259 14.79 -1.83 -11.03
C GLN A 259 13.29 -1.90 -11.23
N ILE A 260 12.57 -2.75 -10.46
CA ILE A 260 11.12 -2.90 -10.64
C ILE A 260 10.36 -1.60 -10.32
N VAL A 261 10.83 -0.80 -9.36
CA VAL A 261 10.24 0.49 -9.00
C VAL A 261 10.21 1.44 -10.20
N THR A 262 11.18 1.40 -11.09
CA THR A 262 11.21 2.25 -12.29
C THR A 262 10.12 1.91 -13.30
N THR A 263 9.53 0.71 -13.24
CA THR A 263 8.51 0.26 -14.18
C THR A 263 7.11 0.83 -13.88
N TYR A 264 6.87 1.27 -12.65
CA TYR A 264 5.57 1.78 -12.21
C TYR A 264 5.64 3.17 -11.57
N THR A 265 6.84 3.74 -11.43
CA THR A 265 7.06 5.12 -10.98
C THR A 265 7.83 5.90 -12.05
N LYS A 266 8.04 7.20 -11.82
CA LYS A 266 8.89 8.05 -12.67
C LYS A 266 10.33 8.17 -12.17
N ASN A 267 10.72 7.39 -11.16
CA ASN A 267 12.05 7.42 -10.58
C ASN A 267 13.05 6.71 -11.51
N THR A 268 14.29 7.21 -11.53
CA THR A 268 15.41 6.51 -12.19
C THR A 268 16.14 5.62 -11.21
N VAL A 269 16.92 4.65 -11.71
CA VAL A 269 17.74 3.77 -10.85
C VAL A 269 18.70 4.59 -9.99
N GLU A 270 19.36 5.61 -10.56
CA GLU A 270 20.31 6.47 -9.84
C GLU A 270 19.64 7.21 -8.67
N GLN A 271 18.39 7.65 -8.83
CA GLN A 271 17.63 8.24 -7.74
C GLN A 271 17.33 7.25 -6.62
N LEU A 272 17.12 5.97 -6.97
CA LEU A 272 16.79 4.91 -6.02
C LEU A 272 18.04 4.30 -5.36
N GLU A 273 19.23 4.38 -5.99
CA GLU A 273 20.50 3.91 -5.42
C GLU A 273 20.88 4.61 -4.12
N SER A 274 20.56 5.92 -4.03
CA SER A 274 20.89 6.74 -2.87
C SER A 274 19.94 6.60 -1.68
N MET A 275 18.86 5.82 -1.83
CA MET A 275 17.85 5.69 -0.78
C MET A 275 17.98 4.38 0.01
N ASP A 276 17.67 4.45 1.29
CA ASP A 276 17.44 3.28 2.11
C ASP A 276 16.10 2.64 1.71
N LEU A 277 16.12 1.34 1.44
CA LEU A 277 14.90 0.57 1.24
C LEU A 277 14.24 0.27 2.60
N PRO A 278 12.91 0.16 2.66
CA PRO A 278 12.23 -0.34 3.84
C PRO A 278 12.61 -1.82 4.08
N THR A 279 12.39 -2.30 5.29
CA THR A 279 12.43 -3.74 5.55
C THR A 279 11.13 -4.35 5.09
N PHE A 280 11.23 -5.30 4.15
CA PHE A 280 10.09 -6.06 3.67
C PHE A 280 9.82 -7.24 4.58
N THR A 281 8.58 -7.36 5.06
CA THR A 281 8.13 -8.44 5.96
C THR A 281 6.63 -8.62 5.87
N VAL A 282 6.15 -9.85 6.04
CA VAL A 282 4.72 -10.16 6.12
C VAL A 282 4.17 -10.07 7.55
N ASP A 283 5.05 -9.95 8.55
CA ASP A 283 4.69 -9.92 9.96
C ASP A 283 4.34 -8.52 10.42
N PHE A 284 3.33 -8.40 11.30
CA PHE A 284 3.00 -7.17 12.00
C PHE A 284 3.65 -7.16 13.40
N ASP A 285 4.19 -6.02 13.78
CA ASP A 285 4.60 -5.79 15.18
C ASP A 285 3.37 -5.32 15.98
N MET A 286 2.73 -6.24 16.68
CA MET A 286 1.48 -5.97 17.41
C MET A 286 1.65 -4.98 18.58
N GLU A 287 2.86 -4.77 19.08
CA GLU A 287 3.15 -3.72 20.06
C GLU A 287 3.09 -2.34 19.38
N ALA A 288 3.70 -2.21 18.19
CA ALA A 288 3.65 -0.99 17.38
C ALA A 288 2.22 -0.65 16.97
N GLU A 289 1.44 -1.67 16.53
CA GLU A 289 0.03 -1.50 16.15
C GLU A 289 -0.84 -1.10 17.35
N GLY A 290 -0.60 -1.69 18.53
CA GLY A 290 -1.27 -1.33 19.78
C GLY A 290 -1.02 0.11 20.17
N LYS A 291 0.24 0.54 20.12
CA LYS A 291 0.63 1.93 20.37
C LYS A 291 -0.05 2.90 19.41
N LEU A 292 -0.12 2.55 18.12
CA LEU A 292 -0.77 3.38 17.12
C LEU A 292 -2.29 3.47 17.36
N ALA A 293 -2.95 2.35 17.67
CA ALA A 293 -4.37 2.32 18.01
C ALA A 293 -4.71 3.18 19.24
N ASP A 294 -3.85 3.17 20.26
CA ASP A 294 -3.97 4.02 21.45
C ASP A 294 -3.90 5.51 21.09
N VAL A 295 -2.98 5.89 20.22
CA VAL A 295 -2.80 7.28 19.78
C VAL A 295 -3.99 7.73 18.90
N VAL A 296 -4.45 6.88 17.99
CA VAL A 296 -5.63 7.14 17.15
C VAL A 296 -6.88 7.39 18.01
N HIS A 297 -7.07 6.57 19.06
CA HIS A 297 -8.17 6.76 20.02
C HIS A 297 -7.98 8.02 20.89
N LYS A 298 -6.76 8.26 21.41
CA LYS A 298 -6.42 9.45 22.19
C LYS A 298 -6.75 10.75 21.46
N TYR A 299 -6.53 10.78 20.14
CA TYR A 299 -6.85 11.96 19.31
C TYR A 299 -8.30 12.04 18.86
N GLY A 300 -9.15 11.12 19.32
CA GLY A 300 -10.59 11.12 18.97
C GLY A 300 -10.84 10.82 17.48
N MET A 301 -9.89 10.20 16.80
CA MET A 301 -10.03 9.81 15.40
C MET A 301 -10.98 8.62 15.24
N VAL A 302 -11.09 7.78 16.27
CA VAL A 302 -12.04 6.67 16.41
C VAL A 302 -12.83 6.83 17.70
N LYS A 303 -14.10 6.37 17.73
CA LYS A 303 -15.03 6.51 18.86
C LYS A 303 -14.64 5.62 20.05
N GLN A 304 -14.13 4.43 19.76
CA GLN A 304 -13.72 3.45 20.75
C GLN A 304 -12.31 2.95 20.44
N LYS A 305 -11.60 2.49 21.47
CA LYS A 305 -10.30 1.85 21.27
C LYS A 305 -10.50 0.61 20.40
N PRO A 306 -9.76 0.48 19.26
CA PRO A 306 -9.92 -0.64 18.36
C PRO A 306 -9.46 -1.97 18.99
N GLU A 307 -10.23 -3.02 18.77
CA GLU A 307 -9.84 -4.41 19.09
C GLU A 307 -9.01 -4.97 17.95
N LEU A 308 -7.70 -5.13 18.17
CA LEU A 308 -6.75 -5.47 17.11
C LEU A 308 -6.91 -6.90 16.58
N GLY A 309 -7.36 -7.85 17.40
CA GLY A 309 -7.52 -9.25 17.00
C GLY A 309 -8.50 -9.48 15.85
N ASP A 310 -9.44 -8.54 15.63
CA ASP A 310 -10.38 -8.58 14.51
C ASP A 310 -9.85 -7.87 13.25
N ILE A 311 -8.71 -7.18 13.36
CA ILE A 311 -8.17 -6.29 12.32
C ILE A 311 -6.92 -6.88 11.69
N PHE A 312 -6.12 -7.58 12.46
CA PHE A 312 -4.89 -8.23 12.02
C PHE A 312 -5.06 -9.74 11.91
N PRO A 313 -4.26 -10.44 11.08
CA PRO A 313 -4.29 -11.90 10.95
C PRO A 313 -3.88 -12.64 12.22
#